data_f4f63535498486fbcf0523b81d79ef5e
#
_entry.id   f4f63535498486fbcf0523b81d79ef5e
#
_cell.length_a   1.000
_cell.length_b   1.000
_cell.length_c   1.000
_cell.angle_alpha   90.00
_cell.angle_beta   90.00
_cell.angle_gamma   90.00
#
_symmetry.space_group_name_H-M   'P 1'
#
loop_
_entity.id
_entity.type
_entity.pdbx_description
1 polymer ?
#
loop_
_entity_poly.entity_id
_entity_poly.type
_entity_poly.pdbx_seq_one_letter_code
_entity_poly.pdbx_strand_id
1 'polypeptide(L)'
;VAQPYKQLKDSIMAFGKLSRRFKPFCYLLLCFQLGLLPLGASAQQTVKLTFTSPYAPIFSWLKEMQDSFYPAVNKELEAQGGKYKIEWNIAMSGTLAKIPATLDAMSNGIADIGHLHPVFEEVRLGSANVGFYAPFSGADHRFATEFSHRLHLDNPKVKAKWDSQNLVYINSVSLDEYALFSTKPIKSLADIKGMKVGAAGPQLRWIEGTGSAPVTTSGAAAYNDLKSGVIDAVILPIILAVNAKVHTVAPNVLRAQIGSVSTVYLTANKQKWATLPKEVQTAIQAGGTVWQANYMKTVDTQFAEALALITKDGGNIHEMSATERQKWAQSLQPLGLEWARAADKNGHPGQQILTAYMDALRKKNGQLPRDWDKR
;
A
#
# COMPACT_ATOMS: atom_id res chain seq x y z
N VAL A 1 -40.70 27.48 -64.16
CA VAL A 1 -40.15 26.39 -63.32
C VAL A 1 -40.24 25.08 -64.12
N ALA A 2 -39.36 24.84 -65.10
CA ALA A 2 -39.20 23.53 -65.74
C ALA A 2 -37.92 23.51 -66.55
N GLN A 3 -36.80 23.19 -65.98
CA GLN A 3 -35.63 22.66 -66.67
C GLN A 3 -34.67 22.17 -65.62
N PRO A 4 -34.53 20.86 -65.40
CA PRO A 4 -33.31 20.17 -65.69
C PRO A 4 -33.46 18.65 -66.03
N TYR A 5 -34.47 18.27 -66.80
CA TYR A 5 -34.69 16.82 -67.12
C TYR A 5 -34.20 16.41 -68.53
N LYS A 6 -33.65 17.34 -69.30
CA LYS A 6 -33.26 17.08 -70.71
C LYS A 6 -31.73 16.72 -70.88
N GLN A 7 -30.90 17.01 -69.92
CA GLN A 7 -29.44 16.73 -70.05
C GLN A 7 -29.00 15.33 -69.60
N LEU A 8 -29.92 14.56 -68.97
CA LEU A 8 -29.54 13.20 -68.46
C LEU A 8 -29.81 12.10 -69.50
N LYS A 9 -30.54 12.34 -70.56
CA LYS A 9 -30.84 11.34 -71.61
C LYS A 9 -29.82 11.25 -72.71
N ASP A 10 -29.04 12.27 -72.97
CA ASP A 10 -28.07 12.29 -74.05
C ASP A 10 -26.68 11.71 -73.68
N SER A 11 -26.41 11.56 -72.36
CA SER A 11 -25.18 10.96 -71.87
C SER A 11 -25.22 9.44 -71.83
N ILE A 12 -26.37 8.79 -71.94
CA ILE A 12 -26.50 7.30 -71.81
C ILE A 12 -26.40 6.60 -73.17
N MET A 13 -26.52 7.28 -74.28
CA MET A 13 -26.47 6.68 -75.63
C MET A 13 -25.09 6.71 -76.31
N ALA A 14 -24.06 7.33 -75.68
CA ALA A 14 -22.71 7.37 -76.23
C ALA A 14 -21.77 6.22 -75.77
N PHE A 15 -22.21 5.39 -74.85
CA PHE A 15 -21.34 4.28 -74.30
C PHE A 15 -21.57 2.88 -74.86
N GLY A 16 -22.36 2.75 -75.91
CA GLY A 16 -22.87 1.50 -76.51
C GLY A 16 -22.03 0.87 -77.63
N LYS A 17 -20.87 1.40 -77.98
CA LYS A 17 -20.11 0.86 -79.17
C LYS A 17 -18.59 0.67 -79.01
N LEU A 18 -18.05 0.54 -77.82
CA LEU A 18 -16.62 0.29 -77.64
C LEU A 18 -16.32 -0.88 -76.70
N SER A 19 -16.98 -2.03 -76.85
CA SER A 19 -16.73 -3.18 -75.99
C SER A 19 -16.56 -4.48 -76.80
N ARG A 20 -15.61 -4.56 -77.76
CA ARG A 20 -15.31 -5.84 -78.40
C ARG A 20 -13.80 -6.05 -78.70
N ARG A 21 -12.86 -5.57 -77.86
CA ARG A 21 -11.45 -5.99 -78.04
C ARG A 21 -10.55 -5.85 -76.83
N PHE A 22 -11.05 -6.05 -75.59
CA PHE A 22 -10.11 -6.20 -74.46
C PHE A 22 -10.73 -7.13 -73.40
N LYS A 23 -10.56 -8.39 -73.60
CA LYS A 23 -10.62 -9.46 -72.56
C LYS A 23 -9.41 -10.34 -72.84
N PRO A 24 -8.35 -10.31 -72.07
CA PRO A 24 -8.24 -11.00 -70.77
C PRO A 24 -7.29 -10.33 -69.71
N PHE A 25 -7.18 -8.99 -69.65
CA PHE A 25 -6.23 -8.33 -68.74
C PHE A 25 -6.87 -7.83 -67.40
N CYS A 26 -8.20 -7.87 -67.27
CA CYS A 26 -8.87 -7.39 -66.07
C CYS A 26 -9.06 -8.44 -64.96
N TYR A 27 -8.80 -9.71 -65.20
CA TYR A 27 -8.93 -10.75 -64.16
C TYR A 27 -7.72 -10.90 -63.28
N LEU A 28 -6.53 -10.35 -63.64
CA LEU A 28 -5.32 -10.42 -62.82
C LEU A 28 -5.19 -9.27 -61.81
N LEU A 29 -5.93 -8.17 -61.97
CA LEU A 29 -5.89 -7.02 -61.04
C LEU A 29 -6.97 -7.08 -59.96
N LEU A 30 -8.00 -7.96 -60.09
CA LEU A 30 -9.03 -8.14 -59.05
C LEU A 30 -8.62 -9.12 -57.93
N CYS A 31 -7.60 -9.98 -58.18
CA CYS A 31 -7.10 -10.91 -57.16
C CYS A 31 -6.06 -10.32 -56.23
N PHE A 32 -5.54 -9.11 -56.49
CA PHE A 32 -4.50 -8.52 -55.62
C PHE A 32 -5.06 -7.54 -54.59
N GLN A 33 -6.38 -7.27 -54.57
CA GLN A 33 -7.04 -6.39 -53.58
C GLN A 33 -7.75 -7.14 -52.46
N LEU A 34 -7.72 -8.52 -52.43
CA LEU A 34 -8.28 -9.29 -51.32
C LEU A 34 -7.25 -9.66 -50.24
N GLY A 35 -6.03 -9.15 -50.30
CA GLY A 35 -4.93 -9.48 -49.35
C GLY A 35 -4.64 -8.47 -48.24
N LEU A 36 -5.33 -7.33 -48.19
CA LEU A 36 -5.23 -6.35 -47.13
C LEU A 36 -6.58 -6.25 -46.40
N LEU A 37 -7.00 -7.37 -45.78
CA LEU A 37 -7.88 -7.23 -44.62
C LEU A 37 -7.06 -6.45 -43.60
N PRO A 38 -7.52 -5.28 -43.13
CA PRO A 38 -6.88 -4.65 -41.99
C PRO A 38 -6.91 -5.71 -40.88
N LEU A 39 -5.73 -6.12 -40.41
CA LEU A 39 -5.61 -6.80 -39.12
C LEU A 39 -6.41 -5.92 -38.16
N GLY A 40 -7.62 -6.36 -37.83
CA GLY A 40 -8.55 -5.57 -37.05
C GLY A 40 -7.83 -5.12 -35.79
N ALA A 41 -7.56 -3.84 -35.70
CA ALA A 41 -7.20 -3.22 -34.44
C ALA A 41 -8.37 -3.53 -33.49
N SER A 42 -8.22 -4.60 -32.71
CA SER A 42 -9.23 -4.94 -31.71
C SER A 42 -9.37 -3.71 -30.83
N ALA A 43 -10.56 -3.11 -30.83
CA ALA A 43 -10.81 -1.92 -30.05
C ALA A 43 -10.40 -2.21 -28.60
N GLN A 44 -9.53 -1.37 -28.05
CA GLN A 44 -9.02 -1.50 -26.68
C GLN A 44 -10.19 -1.50 -25.69
N GLN A 45 -10.29 -2.56 -24.89
CA GLN A 45 -11.38 -2.74 -23.92
C GLN A 45 -11.05 -1.97 -22.63
N THR A 46 -11.99 -1.15 -22.19
CA THR A 46 -11.84 -0.38 -20.94
C THR A 46 -12.35 -1.16 -19.74
N VAL A 47 -11.49 -1.37 -18.75
CA VAL A 47 -11.84 -1.92 -17.44
C VAL A 47 -11.91 -0.77 -16.44
N LYS A 48 -13.06 -0.56 -15.81
CA LYS A 48 -13.24 0.48 -14.79
C LYS A 48 -12.97 -0.11 -13.41
N LEU A 49 -12.07 0.54 -12.64
CA LEU A 49 -11.71 0.14 -11.28
C LEU A 49 -11.74 1.33 -10.34
N THR A 50 -12.37 1.14 -9.18
CA THR A 50 -12.35 2.10 -8.09
C THR A 50 -11.24 1.75 -7.11
N PHE A 51 -10.28 2.68 -6.96
CA PHE A 51 -9.24 2.60 -5.94
C PHE A 51 -9.61 3.45 -4.73
N THR A 52 -9.37 2.92 -3.51
CA THR A 52 -9.60 3.69 -2.28
C THR A 52 -8.39 3.68 -1.34
N SER A 53 -8.22 4.79 -0.63
CA SER A 53 -7.32 4.89 0.52
C SER A 53 -7.89 5.86 1.56
N PRO A 54 -7.83 5.52 2.86
CA PRO A 54 -8.27 6.44 3.92
C PRO A 54 -7.29 7.61 4.12
N TYR A 55 -6.08 7.54 3.55
CA TYR A 55 -5.03 8.55 3.68
C TYR A 55 -5.00 9.51 2.49
N ALA A 56 -4.44 10.70 2.74
CA ALA A 56 -4.27 11.74 1.73
C ALA A 56 -3.06 11.46 0.81
N PRO A 57 -3.05 11.96 -0.44
CA PRO A 57 -1.97 11.69 -1.41
C PRO A 57 -0.61 12.32 -1.03
N ILE A 58 -0.52 13.09 0.06
CA ILE A 58 0.76 13.61 0.59
C ILE A 58 1.66 12.52 1.17
N PHE A 59 1.11 11.36 1.51
CA PHE A 59 1.90 10.27 2.07
C PHE A 59 2.66 9.51 0.98
N SER A 60 3.93 9.20 1.24
CA SER A 60 4.89 8.68 0.26
C SER A 60 4.41 7.43 -0.48
N TRP A 61 3.76 6.49 0.22
CA TRP A 61 3.24 5.27 -0.43
C TRP A 61 2.11 5.54 -1.42
N LEU A 62 1.33 6.62 -1.24
CA LEU A 62 0.29 7.04 -2.18
C LEU A 62 0.87 7.86 -3.33
N LYS A 63 1.88 8.68 -3.06
CA LYS A 63 2.63 9.33 -4.12
C LYS A 63 3.26 8.27 -5.04
N GLU A 64 3.84 7.21 -4.47
CA GLU A 64 4.44 6.12 -5.22
C GLU A 64 3.42 5.31 -6.05
N MET A 65 2.13 5.28 -5.68
CA MET A 65 1.09 4.73 -6.55
C MET A 65 1.00 5.51 -7.87
N GLN A 66 1.13 6.82 -7.82
CA GLN A 66 1.08 7.70 -9.00
C GLN A 66 2.37 7.59 -9.84
N ASP A 67 3.50 7.59 -9.16
CA ASP A 67 4.81 7.67 -9.81
C ASP A 67 5.26 6.32 -10.38
N SER A 68 4.80 5.19 -9.83
CA SER A 68 5.26 3.87 -10.24
C SER A 68 4.18 2.82 -10.48
N PHE A 69 3.16 2.70 -9.60
CA PHE A 69 2.15 1.64 -9.74
C PHE A 69 1.33 1.77 -11.03
N TYR A 70 0.63 2.90 -11.22
CA TYR A 70 -0.22 3.09 -12.40
C TYR A 70 0.58 3.07 -13.72
N PRO A 71 1.77 3.71 -13.81
CA PRO A 71 2.62 3.58 -15.00
C PRO A 71 3.07 2.14 -15.29
N ALA A 72 3.42 1.37 -14.25
CA ALA A 72 3.83 -0.02 -14.41
C ALA A 72 2.67 -0.93 -14.87
N VAL A 73 1.47 -0.71 -14.34
CA VAL A 73 0.25 -1.41 -14.79
C VAL A 73 0.00 -1.14 -16.27
N ASN A 74 0.05 0.12 -16.70
CA ASN A 74 -0.17 0.50 -18.10
C ASN A 74 0.91 -0.12 -19.01
N LYS A 75 2.18 -0.03 -18.62
CA LYS A 75 3.31 -0.63 -19.36
C LYS A 75 3.14 -2.13 -19.54
N GLU A 76 2.69 -2.84 -18.50
CA GLU A 76 2.46 -4.28 -18.57
C GLU A 76 1.29 -4.62 -19.49
N LEU A 77 0.19 -3.85 -19.45
CA LEU A 77 -0.94 -4.03 -20.37
C LEU A 77 -0.53 -3.81 -21.83
N GLU A 78 0.31 -2.80 -22.10
CA GLU A 78 0.88 -2.56 -23.42
C GLU A 78 1.77 -3.72 -23.88
N ALA A 79 2.65 -4.23 -23.00
CA ALA A 79 3.53 -5.35 -23.27
C ALA A 79 2.76 -6.64 -23.59
N GLN A 80 1.54 -6.79 -23.05
CA GLN A 80 0.61 -7.91 -23.33
C GLN A 80 -0.25 -7.67 -24.58
N GLY A 81 0.09 -6.69 -25.42
CA GLY A 81 -0.59 -6.41 -26.68
C GLY A 81 -1.67 -5.33 -26.63
N GLY A 82 -1.80 -4.60 -25.52
CA GLY A 82 -2.64 -3.40 -25.41
C GLY A 82 -4.16 -3.63 -25.56
N LYS A 83 -4.62 -4.89 -25.41
CA LYS A 83 -6.04 -5.24 -25.54
C LYS A 83 -6.92 -4.56 -24.48
N TYR A 84 -6.38 -4.33 -23.30
CA TYR A 84 -7.08 -3.72 -22.17
C TYR A 84 -6.43 -2.41 -21.76
N LYS A 85 -7.26 -1.48 -21.27
CA LYS A 85 -6.83 -0.31 -20.49
C LYS A 85 -7.65 -0.21 -19.23
N ILE A 86 -7.06 0.35 -18.16
CA ILE A 86 -7.77 0.59 -16.92
C ILE A 86 -8.12 2.08 -16.80
N GLU A 87 -9.38 2.35 -16.55
CA GLU A 87 -9.87 3.66 -16.12
C GLU A 87 -10.02 3.65 -14.60
N TRP A 88 -9.18 4.41 -13.92
CA TRP A 88 -9.14 4.47 -12.47
C TRP A 88 -10.07 5.56 -11.93
N ASN A 89 -11.01 5.17 -11.07
CA ASN A 89 -11.73 6.09 -10.20
C ASN A 89 -11.01 6.12 -8.84
N ILE A 90 -10.31 7.22 -8.54
CA ILE A 90 -9.41 7.30 -7.38
C ILE A 90 -10.08 8.08 -6.24
N ALA A 91 -10.38 7.40 -5.13
CA ALA A 91 -10.99 7.94 -3.92
C ALA A 91 -10.01 7.89 -2.74
N MET A 92 -9.32 8.99 -2.48
CA MET A 92 -8.36 9.15 -1.39
C MET A 92 -8.92 10.00 -0.24
N SER A 93 -8.12 10.15 0.82
CA SER A 93 -8.46 10.99 2.00
C SER A 93 -9.73 10.55 2.73
N GLY A 94 -10.06 9.26 2.66
CA GLY A 94 -11.26 8.74 3.31
C GLY A 94 -12.58 9.19 2.69
N THR A 95 -12.57 9.69 1.44
CA THR A 95 -13.77 10.15 0.74
C THR A 95 -14.78 9.02 0.49
N LEU A 96 -14.29 7.80 0.26
CA LEU A 96 -15.14 6.63 0.09
C LEU A 96 -15.32 5.86 1.42
N ALA A 97 -14.23 5.69 2.16
CA ALA A 97 -14.25 5.01 3.46
C ALA A 97 -13.13 5.55 4.36
N LYS A 98 -13.47 5.93 5.60
CA LYS A 98 -12.50 6.27 6.65
C LYS A 98 -11.85 5.00 7.21
N ILE A 99 -10.75 5.15 7.96
CA ILE A 99 -9.96 4.02 8.49
C ILE A 99 -10.82 2.89 9.08
N PRO A 100 -11.77 3.12 10.00
CA PRO A 100 -12.55 2.03 10.60
C PRO A 100 -13.47 1.29 9.62
N ALA A 101 -13.79 1.89 8.46
CA ALA A 101 -14.73 1.34 7.48
C ALA A 101 -14.05 0.83 6.20
N THR A 102 -12.72 0.95 6.10
CA THR A 102 -12.00 0.65 4.84
C THR A 102 -12.05 -0.84 4.50
N LEU A 103 -11.89 -1.72 5.51
CA LEU A 103 -11.98 -3.16 5.29
C LEU A 103 -13.38 -3.55 4.80
N ASP A 104 -14.44 -3.03 5.42
CA ASP A 104 -15.82 -3.34 5.02
C ASP A 104 -16.13 -2.80 3.61
N ALA A 105 -15.65 -1.61 3.27
CA ALA A 105 -15.79 -1.07 1.93
C ALA A 105 -15.13 -1.95 0.86
N MET A 106 -13.93 -2.48 1.14
CA MET A 106 -13.24 -3.42 0.26
C MET A 106 -13.95 -4.77 0.21
N SER A 107 -14.31 -5.35 1.36
CA SER A 107 -14.96 -6.66 1.45
C SER A 107 -16.32 -6.69 0.75
N ASN A 108 -17.09 -5.60 0.84
CA ASN A 108 -18.41 -5.46 0.24
C ASN A 108 -18.40 -4.98 -1.21
N GLY A 109 -17.21 -4.73 -1.80
CA GLY A 109 -17.09 -4.31 -3.20
C GLY A 109 -17.51 -2.85 -3.46
N ILE A 110 -17.52 -1.98 -2.44
CA ILE A 110 -17.69 -0.53 -2.59
C ILE A 110 -16.46 0.06 -3.29
N ALA A 111 -15.28 -0.52 -3.03
CA ALA A 111 -14.06 -0.29 -3.78
C ALA A 111 -13.53 -1.61 -4.34
N ASP A 112 -12.92 -1.55 -5.54
CA ASP A 112 -12.38 -2.72 -6.24
C ASP A 112 -10.96 -3.05 -5.78
N ILE A 113 -10.13 -2.03 -5.60
CA ILE A 113 -8.72 -2.11 -5.17
C ILE A 113 -8.48 -1.00 -4.14
N GLY A 114 -7.62 -1.24 -3.16
CA GLY A 114 -7.32 -0.19 -2.19
C GLY A 114 -6.24 -0.56 -1.19
N HIS A 115 -5.90 0.42 -0.37
CA HIS A 115 -5.00 0.23 0.75
C HIS A 115 -5.76 -0.12 2.02
N LEU A 116 -5.35 -1.22 2.65
CA LEU A 116 -5.75 -1.59 4.00
C LEU A 116 -4.59 -1.40 4.98
N HIS A 117 -4.98 -1.17 6.22
CA HIS A 117 -4.04 -1.01 7.34
C HIS A 117 -4.45 -2.00 8.45
N PRO A 118 -3.94 -3.25 8.43
CA PRO A 118 -4.32 -4.32 9.36
C PRO A 118 -4.12 -3.99 10.84
N VAL A 119 -3.32 -2.98 11.14
CA VAL A 119 -3.13 -2.45 12.51
C VAL A 119 -4.46 -2.07 13.19
N PHE A 120 -5.48 -1.74 12.41
CA PHE A 120 -6.83 -1.44 12.89
C PHE A 120 -7.80 -2.63 12.80
N GLU A 121 -7.33 -3.81 12.37
CA GLU A 121 -8.12 -5.00 12.05
C GLU A 121 -7.56 -6.27 12.70
N GLU A 122 -7.20 -6.19 13.98
CA GLU A 122 -6.49 -7.27 14.68
C GLU A 122 -7.22 -8.61 14.68
N VAL A 123 -8.55 -8.60 14.77
CA VAL A 123 -9.34 -9.84 14.79
C VAL A 123 -9.42 -10.46 13.40
N ARG A 124 -9.65 -9.65 12.37
CA ARG A 124 -9.90 -10.11 10.99
C ARG A 124 -8.62 -10.36 10.20
N LEU A 125 -7.60 -9.52 10.39
CA LEU A 125 -6.33 -9.55 9.66
C LEU A 125 -5.10 -9.67 10.58
N GLY A 126 -5.26 -10.24 11.77
CA GLY A 126 -4.27 -10.29 12.83
C GLY A 126 -2.92 -10.88 12.42
N SER A 127 -2.89 -11.84 11.48
CA SER A 127 -1.63 -12.42 10.96
C SER A 127 -0.69 -11.39 10.33
N ALA A 128 -1.19 -10.25 9.88
CA ALA A 128 -0.39 -9.18 9.30
C ALA A 128 0.35 -8.33 10.36
N ASN A 129 0.03 -8.49 11.66
CA ASN A 129 0.42 -7.57 12.71
C ASN A 129 1.62 -8.01 13.58
N VAL A 130 2.27 -9.13 13.27
CA VAL A 130 3.37 -9.71 14.10
C VAL A 130 4.45 -8.69 14.48
N GLY A 131 4.84 -7.82 13.56
CA GLY A 131 5.89 -6.82 13.80
C GLY A 131 5.56 -5.83 14.92
N PHE A 132 4.28 -5.52 15.15
CA PHE A 132 3.85 -4.64 16.25
C PHE A 132 4.05 -5.28 17.62
N TYR A 133 4.13 -6.61 17.69
CA TYR A 133 4.27 -7.38 18.92
C TYR A 133 5.69 -7.89 19.19
N ALA A 134 6.63 -7.44 18.35
CA ALA A 134 8.06 -7.67 18.52
C ALA A 134 8.86 -6.35 18.39
N PRO A 135 8.52 -5.28 19.15
CA PRO A 135 9.27 -4.02 19.10
C PRO A 135 10.71 -4.21 19.56
N PHE A 136 11.60 -3.29 19.20
CA PHE A 136 13.04 -3.31 19.52
C PHE A 136 13.81 -4.51 18.97
N SER A 137 13.25 -5.25 18.02
CA SER A 137 13.87 -6.45 17.44
C SER A 137 14.83 -6.16 16.29
N GLY A 138 15.03 -4.87 15.93
CA GLY A 138 15.92 -4.46 14.84
C GLY A 138 15.39 -4.75 13.45
N ALA A 139 14.07 -4.89 13.30
CA ALA A 139 13.42 -4.97 12.00
C ALA A 139 13.55 -3.61 11.29
N ASP A 140 14.19 -3.57 10.12
CA ASP A 140 14.12 -2.44 9.22
C ASP A 140 12.96 -2.61 8.23
N HIS A 141 12.67 -1.56 7.45
CA HIS A 141 11.56 -1.55 6.50
C HIS A 141 11.68 -2.62 5.41
N ARG A 142 12.90 -2.96 4.97
CA ARG A 142 13.13 -4.01 3.96
C ARG A 142 12.81 -5.39 4.51
N PHE A 143 13.34 -5.70 5.68
CA PHE A 143 13.01 -6.96 6.37
C PHE A 143 11.51 -7.10 6.62
N ALA A 144 10.88 -6.07 7.19
CA ALA A 144 9.46 -6.11 7.52
C ALA A 144 8.58 -6.26 6.26
N THR A 145 8.94 -5.58 5.16
CA THR A 145 8.25 -5.73 3.87
C THR A 145 8.42 -7.13 3.30
N GLU A 146 9.65 -7.64 3.23
CA GLU A 146 9.94 -8.96 2.64
C GLU A 146 9.29 -10.08 3.46
N PHE A 147 9.42 -10.04 4.79
CA PHE A 147 8.78 -11.02 5.66
C PHE A 147 7.27 -11.03 5.48
N SER A 148 6.64 -9.85 5.51
CA SER A 148 5.19 -9.73 5.32
C SER A 148 4.75 -10.24 3.94
N HIS A 149 5.48 -9.87 2.89
CA HIS A 149 5.14 -10.30 1.53
C HIS A 149 5.19 -11.82 1.39
N ARG A 150 6.28 -12.44 1.83
CA ARG A 150 6.41 -13.92 1.82
C ARG A 150 5.36 -14.60 2.68
N LEU A 151 5.08 -14.06 3.88
CA LEU A 151 4.04 -14.59 4.74
C LEU A 151 2.69 -14.71 4.03
N HIS A 152 2.32 -13.70 3.24
CA HIS A 152 1.03 -13.67 2.54
C HIS A 152 1.02 -14.53 1.27
N LEU A 153 2.16 -14.71 0.62
CA LEU A 153 2.27 -15.59 -0.56
C LEU A 153 2.38 -17.07 -0.19
N ASP A 154 3.18 -17.39 0.84
CA ASP A 154 3.63 -18.75 1.09
C ASP A 154 2.81 -19.47 2.18
N ASN A 155 2.05 -18.73 3.01
CA ASN A 155 1.28 -19.35 4.09
C ASN A 155 -0.20 -19.50 3.72
N PRO A 156 -0.68 -20.74 3.46
CA PRO A 156 -2.06 -20.98 3.01
C PRO A 156 -3.11 -20.59 4.07
N LYS A 157 -2.78 -20.67 5.38
CA LYS A 157 -3.70 -20.26 6.45
C LYS A 157 -3.85 -18.74 6.48
N VAL A 158 -2.77 -17.99 6.24
CA VAL A 158 -2.83 -16.53 6.12
C VAL A 158 -3.66 -16.16 4.89
N LYS A 159 -3.39 -16.77 3.74
CA LYS A 159 -4.18 -16.56 2.53
C LYS A 159 -5.67 -16.84 2.76
N ALA A 160 -6.02 -17.94 3.42
CA ALA A 160 -7.41 -18.30 3.73
C ALA A 160 -8.11 -17.23 4.59
N LYS A 161 -7.39 -16.55 5.50
CA LYS A 161 -7.94 -15.45 6.28
C LYS A 161 -8.29 -14.24 5.42
N TRP A 162 -7.46 -13.86 4.46
CA TRP A 162 -7.77 -12.80 3.51
C TRP A 162 -8.94 -13.20 2.62
N ASP A 163 -8.95 -14.43 2.12
CA ASP A 163 -10.04 -15.01 1.33
C ASP A 163 -11.39 -14.96 2.08
N SER A 164 -11.38 -15.20 3.40
CA SER A 164 -12.57 -15.16 4.25
C SER A 164 -13.14 -13.75 4.44
N GLN A 165 -12.32 -12.73 4.22
CA GLN A 165 -12.73 -11.32 4.18
C GLN A 165 -13.09 -10.84 2.77
N ASN A 166 -13.28 -11.75 1.82
CA ASN A 166 -13.53 -11.43 0.40
C ASN A 166 -12.43 -10.54 -0.22
N LEU A 167 -11.18 -10.76 0.17
CA LEU A 167 -10.01 -9.99 -0.26
C LEU A 167 -8.97 -10.85 -0.97
N VAL A 168 -8.27 -10.23 -1.92
CA VAL A 168 -7.04 -10.74 -2.54
C VAL A 168 -5.90 -9.85 -2.10
N TYR A 169 -4.87 -10.43 -1.51
CA TYR A 169 -3.59 -9.76 -1.26
C TYR A 169 -2.85 -9.56 -2.59
N ILE A 170 -2.41 -8.34 -2.87
CA ILE A 170 -1.58 -8.02 -4.04
C ILE A 170 -0.14 -7.80 -3.59
N ASN A 171 0.07 -6.86 -2.66
CA ASN A 171 1.40 -6.54 -2.16
C ASN A 171 1.30 -5.77 -0.83
N SER A 172 2.45 -5.54 -0.17
CA SER A 172 2.52 -4.71 1.04
C SER A 172 3.84 -3.97 1.12
N VAL A 173 3.84 -2.88 1.87
CA VAL A 173 5.04 -2.12 2.21
C VAL A 173 5.09 -1.80 3.69
N SER A 174 6.30 -1.63 4.20
CA SER A 174 6.56 -1.23 5.58
C SER A 174 6.93 0.24 5.62
N LEU A 175 6.46 0.91 6.65
CA LEU A 175 6.93 2.25 6.96
C LEU A 175 8.33 2.19 7.56
N ASP A 176 8.97 3.35 7.68
CA ASP A 176 10.27 3.52 8.32
C ASP A 176 10.23 3.31 9.84
N GLU A 177 11.33 3.65 10.52
CA GLU A 177 11.48 3.53 11.98
C GLU A 177 10.44 4.37 12.72
N TYR A 178 9.81 3.75 13.73
CA TYR A 178 8.94 4.44 14.68
C TYR A 178 9.77 5.20 15.71
N ALA A 179 9.40 6.47 15.93
CA ALA A 179 9.96 7.33 16.97
C ALA A 179 8.86 7.99 17.79
N LEU A 180 9.22 8.50 18.97
CA LEU A 180 8.34 9.28 19.81
C LEU A 180 8.56 10.77 19.53
N PHE A 181 7.50 11.47 19.13
CA PHE A 181 7.46 12.92 18.90
C PHE A 181 6.75 13.59 20.08
N SER A 182 7.34 14.62 20.70
CA SER A 182 6.80 15.24 21.90
C SER A 182 6.82 16.77 21.83
N THR A 183 5.80 17.37 22.42
CA THR A 183 5.73 18.83 22.64
C THR A 183 6.75 19.31 23.67
N LYS A 184 7.22 18.43 24.56
CA LYS A 184 8.20 18.68 25.61
C LYS A 184 9.51 17.93 25.33
N PRO A 185 10.65 18.41 25.82
CA PRO A 185 11.90 17.67 25.70
C PRO A 185 11.81 16.26 26.30
N ILE A 186 12.26 15.26 25.52
CA ILE A 186 12.34 13.85 25.93
C ILE A 186 13.71 13.30 25.57
N LYS A 187 14.34 12.61 26.53
CA LYS A 187 15.64 11.94 26.36
C LYS A 187 15.62 10.50 26.82
N SER A 188 14.65 10.15 27.65
CA SER A 188 14.50 8.83 28.25
C SER A 188 13.04 8.46 28.42
N LEU A 189 12.78 7.19 28.73
CA LEU A 189 11.45 6.70 29.04
C LEU A 189 10.82 7.40 30.28
N ALA A 190 11.65 7.85 31.23
CA ALA A 190 11.17 8.54 32.42
C ALA A 190 10.50 9.88 32.09
N ASP A 191 10.91 10.53 31.02
CA ASP A 191 10.39 11.85 30.62
C ASP A 191 8.94 11.82 30.11
N ILE A 192 8.45 10.64 29.67
CA ILE A 192 7.06 10.50 29.23
C ILE A 192 6.07 10.19 30.35
N LYS A 193 6.56 10.01 31.58
CA LYS A 193 5.69 9.77 32.73
C LYS A 193 4.69 10.92 32.91
N GLY A 194 3.41 10.58 33.02
CA GLY A 194 2.30 11.54 33.14
C GLY A 194 1.90 12.22 31.85
N MET A 195 2.61 11.99 30.71
CA MET A 195 2.20 12.51 29.41
C MET A 195 1.06 11.68 28.84
N LYS A 196 0.18 12.33 28.08
CA LYS A 196 -0.78 11.68 27.20
C LYS A 196 -0.06 11.31 25.89
N VAL A 197 0.19 10.03 25.67
CA VAL A 197 0.94 9.54 24.50
C VAL A 197 0.01 8.90 23.51
N GLY A 198 -0.06 9.49 22.31
CA GLY A 198 -0.86 8.99 21.20
C GLY A 198 -0.17 7.81 20.47
N ALA A 199 -0.95 6.80 20.11
CA ALA A 199 -0.51 5.72 19.25
C ALA A 199 -1.71 5.02 18.58
N ALA A 200 -1.48 4.24 17.54
CA ALA A 200 -2.50 3.48 16.83
C ALA A 200 -2.51 2.01 17.28
N GLY A 201 -3.70 1.48 17.61
CA GLY A 201 -3.90 0.04 17.88
C GLY A 201 -2.87 -0.57 18.81
N PRO A 202 -2.16 -1.64 18.38
CA PRO A 202 -1.21 -2.38 19.22
C PRO A 202 -0.01 -1.57 19.70
N GLN A 203 0.32 -0.45 19.07
CA GLN A 203 1.43 0.42 19.49
C GLN A 203 1.20 1.02 20.89
N LEU A 204 -0.06 1.15 21.35
CA LEU A 204 -0.37 1.56 22.72
C LEU A 204 0.27 0.64 23.77
N ARG A 205 0.47 -0.65 23.43
CA ARG A 205 1.13 -1.63 24.27
C ARG A 205 2.64 -1.34 24.48
N TRP A 206 3.27 -0.54 23.58
CA TRP A 206 4.70 -0.20 23.70
C TRP A 206 4.97 0.80 24.83
N ILE A 207 3.94 1.49 25.31
CA ILE A 207 4.06 2.47 26.41
C ILE A 207 3.38 2.01 27.70
N GLU A 208 2.83 0.79 27.73
CA GLU A 208 2.28 0.22 28.96
C GLU A 208 3.36 0.13 30.06
N GLY A 209 3.02 0.48 31.28
CA GLY A 209 3.95 0.45 32.43
C GLY A 209 4.96 1.60 32.49
N THR A 210 4.98 2.52 31.50
CA THR A 210 5.87 3.70 31.49
C THR A 210 5.39 4.83 32.40
N GLY A 211 4.15 4.74 32.88
CA GLY A 211 3.50 5.83 33.65
C GLY A 211 2.92 6.94 32.77
N SER A 212 2.95 6.80 31.44
CA SER A 212 2.20 7.65 30.51
C SER A 212 0.72 7.22 30.41
N ALA A 213 -0.14 8.11 29.95
CA ALA A 213 -1.54 7.82 29.64
C ALA A 213 -1.68 7.53 28.14
N PRO A 214 -1.98 6.29 27.73
CA PRO A 214 -2.14 5.95 26.33
C PRO A 214 -3.43 6.55 25.74
N VAL A 215 -3.35 7.13 24.53
CA VAL A 215 -4.48 7.72 23.81
C VAL A 215 -4.50 7.15 22.38
N THR A 216 -5.65 6.63 21.95
CA THR A 216 -5.80 6.16 20.58
C THR A 216 -5.81 7.33 19.60
N THR A 217 -4.90 7.31 18.61
CA THR A 217 -4.85 8.26 17.51
C THR A 217 -4.39 7.59 16.21
N SER A 218 -4.27 8.35 15.16
CA SER A 218 -3.72 7.89 13.87
C SER A 218 -2.77 8.90 13.28
N GLY A 219 -1.94 8.51 12.31
CA GLY A 219 -1.06 9.45 11.61
C GLY A 219 -1.80 10.62 10.95
N ALA A 220 -3.05 10.42 10.55
CA ALA A 220 -3.88 11.46 9.96
C ALA A 220 -4.42 12.47 10.99
N ALA A 221 -4.62 12.05 12.25
CA ALA A 221 -5.15 12.88 13.32
C ALA A 221 -4.07 13.54 14.19
N ALA A 222 -2.88 12.95 14.25
CA ALA A 222 -1.83 13.26 15.21
C ALA A 222 -1.43 14.75 15.28
N TYR A 223 -1.35 15.43 14.13
CA TYR A 223 -1.03 16.87 14.09
C TYR A 223 -2.07 17.71 14.88
N ASN A 224 -3.34 17.45 14.62
CA ASN A 224 -4.42 18.19 15.28
C ASN A 224 -4.53 17.84 16.77
N ASP A 225 -4.35 16.55 17.11
CA ASP A 225 -4.40 16.07 18.50
C ASP A 225 -3.28 16.69 19.35
N LEU A 226 -2.06 16.80 18.80
CA LEU A 226 -0.94 17.49 19.44
C LEU A 226 -1.20 19.00 19.56
N LYS A 227 -1.63 19.64 18.48
CA LYS A 227 -1.87 21.09 18.45
C LYS A 227 -2.97 21.53 19.40
N SER A 228 -4.00 20.70 19.57
CA SER A 228 -5.11 20.96 20.49
C SER A 228 -4.86 20.49 21.94
N GLY A 229 -3.73 19.82 22.21
CA GLY A 229 -3.40 19.31 23.53
C GLY A 229 -4.21 18.09 23.96
N VAL A 230 -4.86 17.39 23.01
CA VAL A 230 -5.48 16.08 23.25
C VAL A 230 -4.41 15.07 23.65
N ILE A 231 -3.23 15.13 23.03
CA ILE A 231 -2.02 14.37 23.37
C ILE A 231 -0.83 15.29 23.57
N ASP A 232 0.15 14.86 24.38
CA ASP A 232 1.41 15.56 24.63
C ASP A 232 2.55 15.02 23.75
N ALA A 233 2.45 13.75 23.34
CA ALA A 233 3.40 13.07 22.49
C ALA A 233 2.70 12.02 21.62
N VAL A 234 3.38 11.53 20.56
CA VAL A 234 2.85 10.48 19.67
C VAL A 234 3.96 9.57 19.19
N ILE A 235 3.66 8.28 19.04
CA ILE A 235 4.54 7.31 18.39
C ILE A 235 4.12 7.18 16.92
N LEU A 236 5.01 7.57 16.01
CA LEU A 236 4.79 7.50 14.55
C LEU A 236 6.09 7.13 13.81
N PRO A 237 5.98 6.56 12.60
CA PRO A 237 7.11 6.52 11.67
C PRO A 237 7.60 7.94 11.34
N ILE A 238 8.90 8.10 11.21
CA ILE A 238 9.52 9.43 11.08
C ILE A 238 9.10 10.12 9.79
N ILE A 239 9.12 9.44 8.65
CA ILE A 239 8.69 10.01 7.36
C ILE A 239 7.21 10.43 7.42
N LEU A 240 6.36 9.56 8.01
CA LEU A 240 4.93 9.87 8.16
C LEU A 240 4.72 11.12 9.03
N ALA A 241 5.44 11.22 10.14
CA ALA A 241 5.36 12.37 11.03
C ALA A 241 5.79 13.68 10.34
N VAL A 242 6.83 13.62 9.51
CA VAL A 242 7.30 14.77 8.72
C VAL A 242 6.28 15.15 7.65
N ASN A 243 5.77 14.19 6.89
CA ASN A 243 4.75 14.43 5.86
C ASN A 243 3.47 15.04 6.45
N ALA A 244 3.07 14.61 7.65
CA ALA A 244 1.94 15.14 8.40
C ALA A 244 2.28 16.44 9.20
N LYS A 245 3.51 16.95 9.07
CA LYS A 245 4.02 18.16 9.79
C LYS A 245 3.98 18.03 11.32
N VAL A 246 3.95 16.81 11.87
CA VAL A 246 3.93 16.56 13.31
C VAL A 246 5.15 17.16 14.00
N HIS A 247 6.34 17.09 13.38
CA HIS A 247 7.59 17.68 13.89
C HIS A 247 7.50 19.18 14.15
N THR A 248 6.60 19.91 13.49
CA THR A 248 6.44 21.36 13.70
C THR A 248 5.68 21.72 14.99
N VAL A 249 4.90 20.79 15.53
CA VAL A 249 4.12 20.95 16.76
C VAL A 249 4.62 20.07 17.91
N ALA A 250 5.42 19.05 17.60
CA ALA A 250 6.09 18.16 18.54
C ALA A 250 7.57 17.97 18.12
N PRO A 251 8.41 19.01 18.32
CA PRO A 251 9.75 19.06 17.74
C PRO A 251 10.79 18.20 18.49
N ASN A 252 10.44 17.61 19.63
CA ASN A 252 11.37 16.79 20.39
C ASN A 252 11.15 15.31 20.01
N VAL A 253 12.16 14.69 19.41
CA VAL A 253 12.09 13.35 18.84
C VAL A 253 13.00 12.41 19.62
N LEU A 254 12.44 11.34 20.20
CA LEU A 254 13.20 10.26 20.81
C LEU A 254 13.22 9.07 19.87
N ARG A 255 14.40 8.75 19.32
CA ARG A 255 14.65 7.56 18.53
C ARG A 255 15.11 6.42 19.42
N ALA A 256 14.25 5.46 19.63
CA ALA A 256 14.50 4.29 20.48
C ALA A 256 14.77 3.02 19.65
N GLN A 257 14.89 3.12 18.34
CA GLN A 257 15.03 1.99 17.41
C GLN A 257 13.95 0.91 17.65
N ILE A 258 12.71 1.36 17.76
CA ILE A 258 11.56 0.45 17.97
C ILE A 258 11.46 -0.53 16.79
N GLY A 259 11.85 -0.08 15.61
CA GLY A 259 11.85 -0.86 14.36
C GLY A 259 10.80 -0.39 13.38
N SER A 260 10.73 -1.07 12.25
CA SER A 260 9.77 -0.87 11.18
C SER A 260 8.74 -1.99 11.15
N VAL A 261 7.54 -1.69 10.75
CA VAL A 261 6.45 -2.67 10.66
C VAL A 261 5.74 -2.55 9.31
N SER A 262 5.34 -3.67 8.72
CA SER A 262 4.50 -3.67 7.53
C SER A 262 3.09 -3.22 7.88
N THR A 263 2.65 -2.13 7.26
CA THR A 263 1.38 -1.47 7.65
C THR A 263 0.48 -1.12 6.49
N VAL A 264 1.02 -1.03 5.26
CA VAL A 264 0.23 -0.65 4.07
C VAL A 264 0.11 -1.85 3.15
N TYR A 265 -1.11 -2.32 2.96
CA TYR A 265 -1.42 -3.50 2.18
C TYR A 265 -2.27 -3.13 0.97
N LEU A 266 -1.76 -3.38 -0.23
CA LEU A 266 -2.50 -3.24 -1.48
C LEU A 266 -3.32 -4.50 -1.71
N THR A 267 -4.61 -4.34 -1.86
CA THR A 267 -5.58 -5.44 -1.90
C THR A 267 -6.64 -5.20 -2.96
N ALA A 268 -7.32 -6.27 -3.38
CA ALA A 268 -8.49 -6.20 -4.23
C ALA A 268 -9.69 -6.90 -3.58
N ASN A 269 -10.90 -6.47 -3.91
CA ASN A 269 -12.11 -7.25 -3.66
C ASN A 269 -12.05 -8.55 -4.46
N LYS A 270 -12.25 -9.70 -3.78
CA LYS A 270 -12.05 -11.04 -4.38
C LYS A 270 -13.06 -11.33 -5.48
N GLN A 271 -14.31 -10.92 -5.32
CA GLN A 271 -15.35 -11.15 -6.33
C GLN A 271 -15.04 -10.32 -7.59
N LYS A 272 -14.71 -9.04 -7.44
CA LYS A 272 -14.30 -8.19 -8.55
C LYS A 272 -13.04 -8.74 -9.23
N TRP A 273 -12.03 -9.12 -8.44
CA TRP A 273 -10.79 -9.71 -8.95
C TRP A 273 -11.04 -10.93 -9.85
N ALA A 274 -11.96 -11.81 -9.46
CA ALA A 274 -12.32 -12.99 -10.23
C ALA A 274 -12.97 -12.68 -11.59
N THR A 275 -13.59 -11.50 -11.75
CA THR A 275 -14.18 -11.05 -13.02
C THR A 275 -13.19 -10.36 -13.95
N LEU A 276 -12.00 -10.00 -13.46
CA LEU A 276 -11.00 -9.31 -14.27
C LEU A 276 -10.34 -10.26 -15.28
N PRO A 277 -10.08 -9.81 -16.52
CA PRO A 277 -9.23 -10.54 -17.46
C PRO A 277 -7.88 -10.88 -16.84
N LYS A 278 -7.30 -12.01 -17.23
CA LYS A 278 -6.03 -12.49 -16.69
C LYS A 278 -4.90 -11.49 -16.92
N GLU A 279 -4.89 -10.86 -18.08
CA GLU A 279 -3.95 -9.80 -18.45
C GLU A 279 -4.02 -8.61 -17.47
N VAL A 280 -5.23 -8.21 -17.08
CA VAL A 280 -5.45 -7.11 -16.11
C VAL A 280 -4.96 -7.52 -14.71
N GLN A 281 -5.27 -8.76 -14.27
CA GLN A 281 -4.76 -9.27 -13.00
C GLN A 281 -3.23 -9.29 -12.97
N THR A 282 -2.60 -9.78 -14.04
CA THR A 282 -1.13 -9.84 -14.18
C THR A 282 -0.53 -8.43 -14.14
N ALA A 283 -1.12 -7.48 -14.86
CA ALA A 283 -0.64 -6.10 -14.88
C ALA A 283 -0.74 -5.43 -13.49
N ILE A 284 -1.83 -5.63 -12.77
CA ILE A 284 -1.99 -5.11 -11.40
C ILE A 284 -0.97 -5.73 -10.43
N GLN A 285 -0.69 -7.02 -10.54
CA GLN A 285 0.34 -7.70 -9.74
C GLN A 285 1.74 -7.17 -10.06
N ALA A 286 2.07 -6.99 -11.34
CA ALA A 286 3.32 -6.39 -11.78
C ALA A 286 3.48 -4.96 -11.25
N GLY A 287 2.40 -4.15 -11.35
CA GLY A 287 2.36 -2.81 -10.76
C GLY A 287 2.61 -2.81 -9.26
N GLY A 288 2.00 -3.75 -8.52
CA GLY A 288 2.23 -3.93 -7.08
C GLY A 288 3.69 -4.24 -6.75
N THR A 289 4.35 -5.07 -7.55
CA THR A 289 5.78 -5.40 -7.38
C THR A 289 6.67 -4.17 -7.63
N VAL A 290 6.39 -3.39 -8.67
CA VAL A 290 7.13 -2.15 -8.98
C VAL A 290 6.91 -1.11 -7.88
N TRP A 291 5.68 -0.91 -7.44
CA TRP A 291 5.33 -0.04 -6.32
C TRP A 291 6.12 -0.37 -5.05
N GLN A 292 6.14 -1.64 -4.64
CA GLN A 292 6.88 -2.09 -3.47
C GLN A 292 8.38 -1.79 -3.61
N ALA A 293 8.98 -2.18 -4.75
CA ALA A 293 10.42 -2.02 -4.96
C ALA A 293 10.85 -0.54 -4.97
N ASN A 294 10.05 0.35 -5.58
CA ASN A 294 10.34 1.77 -5.62
C ASN A 294 10.07 2.44 -4.27
N TYR A 295 8.99 2.06 -3.59
CA TYR A 295 8.71 2.59 -2.24
C TYR A 295 9.84 2.27 -1.26
N MET A 296 10.46 1.08 -1.32
CA MET A 296 11.63 0.76 -0.48
C MET A 296 12.80 1.71 -0.72
N LYS A 297 13.06 2.09 -1.98
CA LYS A 297 14.10 3.10 -2.31
C LYS A 297 13.70 4.49 -1.82
N THR A 298 12.43 4.84 -1.97
CA THR A 298 11.88 6.10 -1.48
C THR A 298 12.06 6.24 0.03
N VAL A 299 11.81 5.17 0.80
CA VAL A 299 12.02 5.17 2.25
C VAL A 299 13.50 5.40 2.58
N ASP A 300 14.45 4.73 1.91
CA ASP A 300 15.88 4.92 2.16
C ASP A 300 16.30 6.39 2.01
N THR A 301 15.82 7.06 0.96
CA THR A 301 16.15 8.46 0.67
C THR A 301 15.42 9.41 1.63
N GLN A 302 14.12 9.27 1.76
CA GLN A 302 13.29 10.18 2.55
C GLN A 302 13.55 10.09 4.06
N PHE A 303 14.05 8.95 4.56
CA PHE A 303 14.40 8.82 5.97
C PHE A 303 15.50 9.80 6.39
N ALA A 304 16.59 9.87 5.62
CA ALA A 304 17.66 10.82 5.87
C ALA A 304 17.20 12.28 5.70
N GLU A 305 16.40 12.54 4.65
CA GLU A 305 15.83 13.88 4.39
C GLU A 305 14.89 14.31 5.53
N ALA A 306 14.08 13.40 6.08
CA ALA A 306 13.18 13.68 7.18
C ALA A 306 13.93 14.06 8.47
N LEU A 307 15.00 13.34 8.81
CA LEU A 307 15.85 13.68 9.96
C LEU A 307 16.51 15.05 9.79
N ALA A 308 17.03 15.34 8.58
CA ALA A 308 17.62 16.63 8.25
C ALA A 308 16.59 17.76 8.35
N LEU A 309 15.36 17.55 7.87
CA LEU A 309 14.29 18.54 7.92
C LEU A 309 13.84 18.81 9.37
N ILE A 310 13.67 17.78 10.21
CA ILE A 310 13.37 17.97 11.64
C ILE A 310 14.41 18.90 12.29
N THR A 311 15.70 18.63 12.06
CA THR A 311 16.79 19.45 12.60
C THR A 311 16.78 20.88 12.05
N LYS A 312 16.58 21.02 10.73
CA LYS A 312 16.50 22.32 10.05
C LYS A 312 15.36 23.18 10.60
N ASP A 313 14.24 22.58 10.92
CA ASP A 313 13.06 23.25 11.46
C ASP A 313 13.16 23.48 12.99
N GLY A 314 14.34 23.26 13.59
CA GLY A 314 14.63 23.53 15.00
C GLY A 314 14.23 22.38 15.94
N GLY A 315 13.93 21.21 15.42
CA GLY A 315 13.65 20.03 16.23
C GLY A 315 14.89 19.40 16.87
N ASN A 316 14.70 18.76 18.00
CA ASN A 316 15.74 18.08 18.78
C ASN A 316 15.59 16.56 18.65
N ILE A 317 16.56 15.91 18.04
CA ILE A 317 16.58 14.45 17.91
C ILE A 317 17.49 13.88 18.98
N HIS A 318 16.97 12.98 19.81
CA HIS A 318 17.72 12.24 20.82
C HIS A 318 17.72 10.75 20.50
N GLU A 319 18.92 10.15 20.45
CA GLU A 319 19.11 8.70 20.26
C GLU A 319 19.13 8.02 21.63
N MET A 320 18.21 7.09 21.85
CA MET A 320 18.16 6.31 23.08
C MET A 320 19.33 5.33 23.16
N SER A 321 19.99 5.23 24.29
CA SER A 321 21.07 4.27 24.49
C SER A 321 20.59 2.81 24.38
N ALA A 322 21.49 1.91 23.97
CA ALA A 322 21.19 0.48 23.88
C ALA A 322 20.70 -0.08 25.22
N THR A 323 21.32 0.37 26.34
CA THR A 323 20.94 -0.05 27.70
C THR A 323 19.52 0.39 28.07
N GLU A 324 19.13 1.62 27.77
CA GLU A 324 17.77 2.10 28.04
C GLU A 324 16.76 1.43 27.15
N ARG A 325 17.06 1.23 25.87
CA ARG A 325 16.23 0.48 24.93
C ARG A 325 16.00 -0.95 25.41
N GLN A 326 17.05 -1.64 25.88
CA GLN A 326 16.93 -2.98 26.45
C GLN A 326 16.03 -2.99 27.70
N LYS A 327 16.21 -2.04 28.60
CA LYS A 327 15.34 -1.88 29.78
C LYS A 327 13.89 -1.67 29.38
N TRP A 328 13.64 -0.84 28.37
CA TRP A 328 12.28 -0.61 27.86
C TRP A 328 11.70 -1.91 27.29
N ALA A 329 12.42 -2.57 26.37
CA ALA A 329 11.96 -3.85 25.80
C ALA A 329 11.63 -4.88 26.89
N GLN A 330 12.46 -4.99 27.95
CA GLN A 330 12.27 -5.94 29.04
C GLN A 330 11.13 -5.57 29.99
N SER A 331 10.80 -4.29 30.15
CA SER A 331 9.70 -3.83 31.02
C SER A 331 8.32 -4.09 30.45
N LEU A 332 8.20 -4.32 29.14
CA LEU A 332 6.91 -4.58 28.51
C LEU A 332 6.38 -5.98 28.85
N GLN A 333 5.08 -6.15 28.77
CA GLN A 333 4.43 -7.46 28.83
C GLN A 333 4.94 -8.39 27.72
N PRO A 334 4.75 -9.71 27.79
CA PRO A 334 5.20 -10.65 26.75
C PRO A 334 4.35 -10.53 25.47
N LEU A 335 4.45 -9.37 24.81
CA LEU A 335 3.57 -8.93 23.71
C LEU A 335 3.47 -9.98 22.59
N GLY A 336 4.59 -10.56 22.18
CA GLY A 336 4.63 -11.57 21.12
C GLY A 336 3.82 -12.81 21.47
N LEU A 337 4.03 -13.37 22.67
CA LEU A 337 3.32 -14.56 23.14
C LEU A 337 1.81 -14.29 23.34
N GLU A 338 1.46 -13.11 23.83
CA GLU A 338 0.06 -12.72 24.01
C GLU A 338 -0.64 -12.56 22.67
N TRP A 339 0.00 -11.89 21.72
CA TRP A 339 -0.49 -11.77 20.35
C TRP A 339 -0.66 -13.14 19.68
N ALA A 340 0.36 -14.01 19.78
CA ALA A 340 0.30 -15.33 19.16
C ALA A 340 -0.91 -16.13 19.65
N ARG A 341 -1.15 -16.15 20.99
CA ARG A 341 -2.32 -16.80 21.57
C ARG A 341 -3.64 -16.19 21.10
N ALA A 342 -3.73 -14.85 21.04
CA ALA A 342 -4.93 -14.16 20.56
C ALA A 342 -5.17 -14.42 19.07
N ALA A 343 -4.10 -14.41 18.27
CA ALA A 343 -4.16 -14.73 16.84
C ALA A 343 -4.62 -16.18 16.61
N ASP A 344 -4.04 -17.15 17.34
CA ASP A 344 -4.47 -18.56 17.25
C ASP A 344 -5.96 -18.73 17.62
N LYS A 345 -6.43 -18.06 18.68
CA LYS A 345 -7.85 -18.07 19.08
C LYS A 345 -8.77 -17.52 17.99
N ASN A 346 -8.30 -16.54 17.23
CA ASN A 346 -9.03 -15.95 16.09
C ASN A 346 -8.80 -16.73 14.78
N GLY A 347 -8.15 -17.91 14.83
CA GLY A 347 -7.92 -18.81 13.70
C GLY A 347 -6.83 -18.35 12.74
N HIS A 348 -5.92 -17.46 13.16
CA HIS A 348 -4.67 -17.17 12.50
C HIS A 348 -3.58 -18.15 12.99
N PRO A 349 -2.52 -18.44 12.22
CA PRO A 349 -1.41 -19.28 12.70
C PRO A 349 -0.40 -18.45 13.54
N GLY A 350 -0.87 -17.90 14.69
CA GLY A 350 -0.14 -16.90 15.47
C GLY A 350 1.21 -17.39 15.97
N GLN A 351 1.25 -18.53 16.65
CA GLN A 351 2.50 -19.09 17.18
C GLN A 351 3.49 -19.41 16.05
N GLN A 352 3.03 -19.99 14.96
CA GLN A 352 3.87 -20.31 13.79
C GLN A 352 4.49 -19.03 13.21
N ILE A 353 3.71 -17.96 13.06
CA ILE A 353 4.17 -16.69 12.50
C ILE A 353 5.18 -16.03 13.44
N LEU A 354 4.89 -15.99 14.73
CA LEU A 354 5.79 -15.39 15.73
C LEU A 354 7.15 -16.08 15.72
N THR A 355 7.16 -17.41 15.78
CA THR A 355 8.41 -18.19 15.74
C THR A 355 9.20 -17.89 14.46
N ALA A 356 8.56 -17.95 13.29
CA ALA A 356 9.21 -17.67 12.02
C ALA A 356 9.76 -16.22 11.93
N TYR A 357 9.02 -15.25 12.47
CA TYR A 357 9.44 -13.84 12.51
C TYR A 357 10.67 -13.65 13.39
N MET A 358 10.66 -14.22 14.61
CA MET A 358 11.76 -14.12 15.57
C MET A 358 13.01 -14.87 15.09
N ASP A 359 12.85 -16.06 14.46
CA ASP A 359 13.97 -16.81 13.89
C ASP A 359 14.64 -16.03 12.74
N ALA A 360 13.84 -15.41 11.87
CA ALA A 360 14.35 -14.58 10.80
C ALA A 360 15.12 -13.35 11.34
N LEU A 361 14.62 -12.72 12.42
CA LEU A 361 15.29 -11.60 13.08
C LEU A 361 16.58 -12.01 13.76
N ARG A 362 16.61 -13.14 14.47
CA ARG A 362 17.84 -13.69 15.06
C ARG A 362 18.89 -14.01 13.99
N LYS A 363 18.48 -14.59 12.88
CA LYS A 363 19.37 -14.84 11.74
C LYS A 363 19.97 -13.56 11.17
N LYS A 364 19.19 -12.47 11.12
CA LYS A 364 19.63 -11.18 10.59
C LYS A 364 20.51 -10.41 11.57
N ASN A 365 20.12 -10.32 12.83
CA ASN A 365 20.64 -9.36 13.80
C ASN A 365 21.45 -10.01 14.93
N GLY A 366 21.47 -11.34 15.02
CA GLY A 366 22.09 -12.05 16.16
C GLY A 366 21.27 -11.92 17.44
N GLN A 367 21.92 -11.45 18.51
CA GLN A 367 21.25 -11.26 19.80
C GLN A 367 20.29 -10.07 19.77
N LEU A 368 19.07 -10.30 20.21
CA LEU A 368 18.03 -9.29 20.29
C LEU A 368 17.89 -8.74 21.71
N PRO A 369 17.43 -7.48 21.91
CA PRO A 369 17.13 -6.93 23.23
C PRO A 369 16.13 -7.77 24.03
N ARG A 370 15.23 -8.46 23.34
CA ARG A 370 14.27 -9.39 23.91
C ARG A 370 13.83 -10.45 22.89
N ASP A 371 13.71 -11.70 23.32
CA ASP A 371 13.09 -12.81 22.57
C ASP A 371 11.58 -12.82 22.81
N TRP A 372 10.81 -12.24 21.89
CA TRP A 372 9.35 -12.06 22.04
C TRP A 372 8.55 -13.37 21.93
N ASP A 373 9.17 -14.43 21.42
CA ASP A 373 8.61 -15.77 21.30
C ASP A 373 8.96 -16.70 22.47
N LYS A 374 9.72 -16.18 23.44
CA LYS A 374 10.12 -16.88 24.67
C LYS A 374 9.53 -16.19 25.91
N ARG A 375 9.43 -16.94 27.00
CA ARG A 375 8.98 -16.43 28.32
C ARG A 375 10.08 -15.65 29.01
#